data_8e988a5accadda31725df560c00ccc95
#
_entry.id   8e988a5accadda31725df560c00ccc95
#
_cell.length_a   1.000
_cell.length_b   1.000
_cell.length_c   1.000
_cell.angle_alpha   90.00
_cell.angle_beta   90.00
_cell.angle_gamma   90.00
#
_symmetry.space_group_name_H-M   'P 1'
#
loop_
_entity.id
_entity.type
_entity.pdbx_description
1 polymer ?
#
loop_
_entity_poly.entity_id
_entity_poly.type
_entity_poly.pdbx_seq_one_letter_code
_entity_poly.pdbx_strand_id
1 'polypeptide(L)'
;IVGINYKGTSSELKGCINDANNMYSLITNKFGFEDVKLLLEQDATTDNIKENLRWLVSGCRPGDTLLFHYSGHGSQIADTSDPDNEPDKLDEIICPIDLDWKEKVITDDYLKWVFDTVRAGVNLTVFLDSCHSGGALDQANQYQVVVATKGVDLPVSGGRYMAPPPDVQARI
;
A
#
# COMPACT_ATOMS: atom_id res chain seq x y z
N ILE A 1 4.09 0.38 8.90
CA ILE A 1 2.85 1.17 8.86
C ILE A 1 3.13 2.45 8.11
N VAL A 2 2.28 2.78 7.13
CA VAL A 2 2.39 3.98 6.30
C VAL A 2 1.08 4.77 6.37
N GLY A 3 1.18 6.10 6.56
CA GLY A 3 0.02 6.99 6.58
C GLY A 3 0.32 8.32 5.91
N ILE A 4 -0.43 8.69 4.85
CA ILE A 4 -0.17 9.88 4.06
C ILE A 4 -1.45 10.68 3.85
N ASN A 5 -1.47 11.91 4.33
CA ASN A 5 -2.56 12.86 4.11
C ASN A 5 -2.29 13.82 2.93
N TYR A 6 -1.08 13.85 2.36
CA TYR A 6 -0.67 14.73 1.25
C TYR A 6 -0.94 16.21 1.54
N LYS A 7 -0.63 16.67 2.76
CA LYS A 7 -0.92 18.00 3.23
C LYS A 7 -0.41 19.10 2.30
N GLY A 8 -1.28 20.08 2.01
CA GLY A 8 -0.93 21.23 1.18
C GLY A 8 -0.92 20.96 -0.32
N THR A 9 -1.37 19.79 -0.76
CA THR A 9 -1.55 19.45 -2.17
C THR A 9 -3.02 19.48 -2.57
N SER A 10 -3.30 19.47 -3.87
CA SER A 10 -4.68 19.33 -4.39
C SER A 10 -5.31 17.97 -4.07
N SER A 11 -4.49 16.99 -3.68
CA SER A 11 -4.89 15.63 -3.33
C SER A 11 -4.91 15.38 -1.82
N GLU A 12 -5.02 16.45 -1.01
CA GLU A 12 -5.02 16.34 0.45
C GLU A 12 -6.15 15.44 0.96
N LEU A 13 -5.79 14.49 1.81
CA LEU A 13 -6.69 13.59 2.54
C LEU A 13 -6.79 13.97 4.02
N LYS A 14 -7.84 13.43 4.66
CA LYS A 14 -8.04 13.57 6.11
C LYS A 14 -8.24 12.19 6.71
N GLY A 15 -7.41 11.84 7.68
CA GLY A 15 -7.59 10.60 8.45
C GLY A 15 -6.47 9.59 8.30
N CYS A 16 -5.73 9.53 7.18
CA CYS A 16 -4.72 8.48 6.96
C CYS A 16 -3.64 8.45 8.03
N ILE A 17 -3.19 9.61 8.51
CA ILE A 17 -2.25 9.69 9.64
C ILE A 17 -2.88 9.16 10.93
N ASN A 18 -4.17 9.48 11.18
CA ASN A 18 -4.87 8.97 12.35
C ASN A 18 -5.05 7.45 12.26
N ASP A 19 -5.38 6.92 11.08
CA ASP A 19 -5.53 5.49 10.84
C ASP A 19 -4.19 4.76 11.10
N ALA A 20 -3.08 5.31 10.60
CA ALA A 20 -1.75 4.77 10.84
C ALA A 20 -1.36 4.79 12.33
N ASN A 21 -1.63 5.90 13.04
CA ASN A 21 -1.36 6.00 14.48
C ASN A 21 -2.25 5.06 15.31
N ASN A 22 -3.52 4.90 14.92
CA ASN A 22 -4.44 3.97 15.57
C ASN A 22 -3.98 2.53 15.36
N MET A 23 -3.55 2.17 14.14
CA MET A 23 -2.99 0.84 13.84
C MET A 23 -1.72 0.61 14.66
N TYR A 24 -0.79 1.57 14.70
CA TYR A 24 0.41 1.50 15.54
C TYR A 24 0.06 1.21 16.99
N SER A 25 -0.85 2.01 17.56
CA SER A 25 -1.28 1.86 18.97
C SER A 25 -1.97 0.50 19.21
N LEU A 26 -2.76 0.04 18.26
CA LEU A 26 -3.45 -1.24 18.35
C LEU A 26 -2.45 -2.40 18.40
N ILE A 27 -1.53 -2.47 17.44
CA ILE A 27 -0.61 -3.61 17.33
C ILE A 27 0.43 -3.65 18.46
N THR A 28 0.91 -2.48 18.91
CA THR A 28 1.87 -2.42 20.02
C THR A 28 1.22 -2.72 21.36
N ASN A 29 0.04 -2.14 21.65
CA ASN A 29 -0.58 -2.26 22.96
C ASN A 29 -1.43 -3.54 23.15
N LYS A 30 -1.97 -4.11 22.06
CA LYS A 30 -2.88 -5.25 22.14
C LYS A 30 -2.30 -6.54 21.57
N PHE A 31 -1.43 -6.43 20.57
CA PHE A 31 -0.86 -7.60 19.89
C PHE A 31 0.63 -7.82 20.19
N GLY A 32 1.27 -6.91 20.95
CA GLY A 32 2.62 -7.08 21.42
C GLY A 32 3.71 -6.95 20.34
N PHE A 33 3.44 -6.23 19.25
CA PHE A 33 4.48 -5.92 18.27
C PHE A 33 5.51 -4.95 18.88
N GLU A 34 6.78 -5.33 18.89
CA GLU A 34 7.88 -4.54 19.46
C GLU A 34 8.63 -3.77 18.38
N ASP A 35 8.90 -4.42 17.23
CA ASP A 35 9.62 -3.83 16.12
C ASP A 35 8.64 -3.25 15.10
N VAL A 36 8.30 -1.97 15.23
CA VAL A 36 7.35 -1.29 14.34
C VAL A 36 7.99 -0.06 13.71
N LYS A 37 7.92 0.03 12.38
CA LYS A 37 8.29 1.22 11.61
C LYS A 37 7.02 1.98 11.23
N LEU A 38 7.02 3.30 11.48
CA LEU A 38 5.91 4.18 11.17
C LEU A 38 6.41 5.30 10.25
N LEU A 39 5.91 5.31 9.02
CA LEU A 39 6.23 6.32 8.01
C LEU A 39 5.01 7.22 7.81
N LEU A 40 5.15 8.50 8.11
CA LEU A 40 4.09 9.48 7.98
C LEU A 40 4.52 10.62 7.05
N GLU A 41 3.60 11.09 6.21
CA GLU A 41 3.82 12.25 5.33
C GLU A 41 5.17 12.21 4.62
N GLN A 42 6.06 13.16 4.93
CA GLN A 42 7.35 13.35 4.27
C GLN A 42 8.31 12.16 4.41
N ASP A 43 8.10 11.31 5.41
CA ASP A 43 8.89 10.09 5.59
C ASP A 43 8.41 8.94 4.70
N ALA A 44 7.19 9.03 4.16
CA ALA A 44 6.58 8.01 3.32
C ALA A 44 6.96 8.16 1.84
N THR A 45 8.24 8.32 1.55
CA THR A 45 8.79 8.33 0.19
C THR A 45 8.84 6.93 -0.40
N THR A 46 8.92 6.83 -1.73
CA THR A 46 9.07 5.57 -2.46
C THR A 46 10.23 4.74 -1.91
N ASP A 47 11.39 5.36 -1.75
CA ASP A 47 12.59 4.66 -1.28
C ASP A 47 12.44 4.17 0.16
N ASN A 48 11.93 5.02 1.06
CA ASN A 48 11.72 4.64 2.46
C ASN A 48 10.70 3.51 2.58
N ILE A 49 9.61 3.55 1.83
CA ILE A 49 8.60 2.47 1.85
C ILE A 49 9.23 1.19 1.33
N LYS A 50 9.93 1.21 0.18
CA LYS A 50 10.60 0.04 -0.39
C LYS A 50 11.66 -0.54 0.55
N GLU A 51 12.45 0.30 1.22
CA GLU A 51 13.45 -0.14 2.20
C GLU A 51 12.78 -0.84 3.39
N ASN A 52 11.73 -0.24 3.93
CA ASN A 52 11.02 -0.80 5.08
C ASN A 52 10.20 -2.06 4.74
N LEU A 53 9.72 -2.20 3.50
CA LEU A 53 9.12 -3.45 3.04
C LEU A 53 10.16 -4.58 2.99
N ARG A 54 11.36 -4.32 2.47
CA ARG A 54 12.45 -5.31 2.49
C ARG A 54 12.88 -5.65 3.91
N TRP A 55 12.97 -4.65 4.80
CA TRP A 55 13.24 -4.87 6.22
C TRP A 55 12.18 -5.78 6.85
N LEU A 56 10.89 -5.54 6.56
CA LEU A 56 9.77 -6.31 7.12
C LEU A 56 9.91 -7.81 6.85
N VAL A 57 10.28 -8.17 5.63
CA VAL A 57 10.37 -9.58 5.21
C VAL A 57 11.75 -10.19 5.48
N SER A 58 12.77 -9.36 5.78
CA SER A 58 14.15 -9.80 5.97
C SER A 58 14.31 -10.60 7.26
N GLY A 59 14.88 -11.78 7.14
CA GLY A 59 15.24 -12.60 8.30
C GLY A 59 14.07 -13.23 9.04
N CYS A 60 12.83 -13.12 8.54
CA CYS A 60 11.65 -13.73 9.14
C CYS A 60 11.78 -15.27 9.19
N ARG A 61 11.20 -15.88 10.23
CA ARG A 61 11.27 -17.33 10.52
C ARG A 61 9.86 -17.90 10.70
N PRO A 62 9.66 -19.19 10.46
CA PRO A 62 8.40 -19.84 10.76
C PRO A 62 7.94 -19.56 12.20
N GLY A 63 6.69 -19.13 12.34
CA GLY A 63 6.09 -18.69 13.62
C GLY A 63 6.09 -17.17 13.82
N ASP A 64 6.86 -16.40 13.03
CA ASP A 64 6.79 -14.94 13.10
C ASP A 64 5.49 -14.41 12.53
N THR A 65 5.07 -13.25 13.04
CA THR A 65 3.90 -12.50 12.56
C THR A 65 4.36 -11.13 12.05
N LEU A 66 4.08 -10.88 10.78
CA LEU A 66 4.39 -9.64 10.08
C LEU A 66 3.10 -8.89 9.74
N LEU A 67 3.15 -7.56 9.75
CA LEU A 67 2.03 -6.72 9.38
C LEU A 67 2.51 -5.55 8.52
N PHE A 68 1.91 -5.39 7.36
CA PHE A 68 2.01 -4.19 6.54
C PHE A 68 0.68 -3.46 6.53
N HIS A 69 0.69 -2.17 6.82
CA HIS A 69 -0.49 -1.31 6.76
C HIS A 69 -0.17 -0.06 5.95
N TYR A 70 -1.02 0.24 4.99
CA TYR A 70 -0.98 1.46 4.20
C TYR A 70 -2.33 2.18 4.27
N SER A 71 -2.31 3.47 4.58
CA SER A 71 -3.46 4.36 4.51
C SER A 71 -3.08 5.62 3.73
N GLY A 72 -3.65 5.77 2.54
CA GLY A 72 -3.30 6.83 1.60
C GLY A 72 -4.08 6.71 0.28
N HIS A 73 -3.63 7.42 -0.75
CA HIS A 73 -4.19 7.28 -2.09
C HIS A 73 -3.74 5.98 -2.76
N GLY A 74 -4.66 5.40 -3.52
CA GLY A 74 -4.37 4.42 -4.56
C GLY A 74 -4.63 5.01 -5.94
N SER A 75 -4.02 4.44 -6.97
CA SER A 75 -4.23 4.81 -8.36
C SER A 75 -3.89 3.63 -9.28
N GLN A 76 -3.91 3.88 -10.58
CA GLN A 76 -3.55 2.91 -11.62
C GLN A 76 -2.61 3.56 -12.62
N ILE A 77 -1.71 2.76 -13.20
CA ILE A 77 -0.85 3.12 -14.32
C ILE A 77 -0.93 2.02 -15.38
N ALA A 78 -0.48 2.31 -16.62
CA ALA A 78 -0.37 1.27 -17.63
C ALA A 78 0.64 0.21 -17.21
N ASP A 79 0.24 -1.06 -17.24
CA ASP A 79 1.17 -2.17 -17.05
C ASP A 79 2.16 -2.22 -18.21
N THR A 80 3.44 -2.10 -17.88
CA THR A 80 4.54 -2.19 -18.83
C THR A 80 5.43 -3.41 -18.60
N SER A 81 5.19 -4.14 -17.50
CA SER A 81 6.01 -5.27 -17.07
C SER A 81 5.52 -6.60 -17.63
N ASP A 82 4.24 -6.87 -17.54
CA ASP A 82 3.59 -8.08 -18.04
C ASP A 82 2.16 -7.79 -18.54
N PRO A 83 2.00 -7.10 -19.68
CA PRO A 83 0.72 -6.62 -20.18
C PRO A 83 -0.27 -7.75 -20.56
N ASP A 84 0.15 -9.01 -20.47
CA ASP A 84 -0.70 -10.18 -20.74
C ASP A 84 -1.27 -10.81 -19.47
N ASN A 85 -0.82 -10.37 -18.29
CA ASN A 85 -1.20 -10.96 -17.00
C ASN A 85 -2.50 -10.35 -16.43
N GLU A 86 -2.83 -9.12 -16.78
CA GLU A 86 -4.03 -8.44 -16.31
C GLU A 86 -5.03 -8.16 -17.44
N PRO A 87 -6.32 -8.44 -17.21
CA PRO A 87 -7.35 -8.27 -18.23
C PRO A 87 -7.53 -6.83 -18.73
N ASP A 88 -7.25 -5.85 -17.89
CA ASP A 88 -7.39 -4.41 -18.15
C ASP A 88 -6.06 -3.72 -18.50
N LYS A 89 -4.93 -4.44 -18.37
CA LYS A 89 -3.57 -3.95 -18.64
C LYS A 89 -3.15 -2.76 -17.77
N LEU A 90 -3.59 -2.75 -16.54
CA LEU A 90 -3.30 -1.71 -15.57
C LEU A 90 -2.65 -2.29 -14.33
N ASP A 91 -1.59 -1.63 -13.84
CA ASP A 91 -1.02 -1.86 -12.52
C ASP A 91 -1.72 -0.99 -11.48
N GLU A 92 -2.22 -1.58 -10.41
CA GLU A 92 -2.60 -0.86 -9.21
C GLU A 92 -1.35 -0.34 -8.48
N ILE A 93 -1.44 0.91 -8.01
CA ILE A 93 -0.35 1.51 -7.24
C ILE A 93 -0.82 2.07 -5.91
N ILE A 94 0.03 1.97 -4.89
CA ILE A 94 -0.01 2.87 -3.74
C ILE A 94 0.80 4.11 -4.07
N CYS A 95 0.33 5.28 -3.59
CA CYS A 95 0.89 6.59 -3.96
C CYS A 95 1.83 7.11 -2.86
N PRO A 96 3.16 6.97 -2.95
CA PRO A 96 4.09 7.60 -2.03
C PRO A 96 3.98 9.13 -2.06
N ILE A 97 4.52 9.81 -1.04
CA ILE A 97 4.46 11.28 -0.97
C ILE A 97 5.23 11.96 -2.11
N ASP A 98 6.22 11.28 -2.65
CA ASP A 98 7.09 11.75 -3.74
C ASP A 98 6.74 11.14 -5.11
N LEU A 99 5.50 10.65 -5.27
CA LEU A 99 5.00 10.06 -6.53
C LEU A 99 5.26 10.97 -7.73
N ASP A 100 5.92 10.45 -8.76
CA ASP A 100 6.23 11.16 -10.01
C ASP A 100 5.58 10.52 -11.27
N TRP A 101 4.80 9.44 -11.07
CA TRP A 101 4.09 8.70 -12.12
C TRP A 101 5.01 7.98 -13.13
N LYS A 102 6.27 7.76 -12.77
CA LYS A 102 7.28 7.11 -13.62
C LYS A 102 8.12 6.10 -12.83
N GLU A 103 9.09 6.61 -12.08
CA GLU A 103 10.04 5.78 -11.33
C GLU A 103 9.65 5.65 -9.85
N LYS A 104 9.01 6.70 -9.32
CA LYS A 104 8.60 6.77 -7.93
C LYS A 104 7.17 6.25 -7.76
N VAL A 105 6.98 5.01 -8.14
CA VAL A 105 5.74 4.25 -8.00
C VAL A 105 5.99 2.98 -7.21
N ILE A 106 4.96 2.47 -6.56
CA ILE A 106 4.96 1.16 -5.91
C ILE A 106 3.74 0.41 -6.42
N THR A 107 3.98 -0.52 -7.34
CA THR A 107 2.94 -1.34 -7.95
C THR A 107 2.56 -2.50 -7.04
N ASP A 108 1.41 -3.08 -7.25
CA ASP A 108 0.98 -4.32 -6.63
C ASP A 108 1.91 -5.48 -6.99
N ASP A 109 2.42 -5.55 -8.22
CA ASP A 109 3.46 -6.49 -8.63
C ASP A 109 4.73 -6.38 -7.77
N TYR A 110 5.17 -5.14 -7.46
CA TYR A 110 6.31 -4.96 -6.56
C TYR A 110 5.98 -5.44 -5.15
N LEU A 111 4.79 -5.13 -4.62
CA LEU A 111 4.34 -5.60 -3.32
C LEU A 111 4.28 -7.13 -3.29
N LYS A 112 3.68 -7.72 -4.32
CA LYS A 112 3.60 -9.17 -4.49
C LYS A 112 4.98 -9.80 -4.52
N TRP A 113 5.90 -9.26 -5.33
CA TRP A 113 7.27 -9.74 -5.40
C TRP A 113 7.97 -9.74 -4.03
N VAL A 114 7.83 -8.66 -3.24
CA VAL A 114 8.38 -8.59 -1.89
C VAL A 114 7.76 -9.64 -0.98
N PHE A 115 6.44 -9.75 -0.97
CA PHE A 115 5.70 -10.64 -0.06
C PHE A 115 5.88 -12.12 -0.42
N ASP A 116 6.08 -12.44 -1.68
CA ASP A 116 6.39 -13.82 -2.11
C ASP A 116 7.75 -14.32 -1.58
N THR A 117 8.61 -13.43 -1.10
CA THR A 117 9.86 -13.82 -0.42
C THR A 117 9.65 -14.32 1.01
N VAL A 118 8.47 -14.12 1.58
CA VAL A 118 8.13 -14.55 2.94
C VAL A 118 8.12 -16.08 3.02
N ARG A 119 8.79 -16.62 4.02
CA ARG A 119 8.96 -18.07 4.17
C ARG A 119 7.67 -18.75 4.63
N ALA A 120 7.49 -19.98 4.24
CA ALA A 120 6.40 -20.80 4.75
C ALA A 120 6.42 -20.89 6.28
N GLY A 121 5.23 -20.77 6.90
CA GLY A 121 5.07 -20.77 8.35
C GLY A 121 5.19 -19.39 9.01
N VAL A 122 5.43 -18.33 8.25
CA VAL A 122 5.31 -16.93 8.70
C VAL A 122 3.90 -16.44 8.41
N ASN A 123 3.29 -15.73 9.37
CA ASN A 123 1.99 -15.09 9.18
C ASN A 123 2.20 -13.65 8.72
N LEU A 124 1.91 -13.35 7.46
CA LEU A 124 1.89 -11.99 6.95
C LEU A 124 0.44 -11.50 6.80
N THR A 125 0.16 -10.34 7.38
CA THR A 125 -1.11 -9.64 7.20
C THR A 125 -0.87 -8.30 6.51
N VAL A 126 -1.63 -8.05 5.45
CA VAL A 126 -1.54 -6.81 4.66
C VAL A 126 -2.87 -6.07 4.75
N PHE A 127 -2.83 -4.81 5.17
CA PHE A 127 -3.98 -3.90 5.17
C PHE A 127 -3.73 -2.77 4.18
N LEU A 128 -4.56 -2.70 3.13
CA LEU A 128 -4.55 -1.60 2.18
C LEU A 128 -5.86 -0.81 2.32
N ASP A 129 -5.76 0.37 2.92
CA ASP A 129 -6.87 1.32 3.06
C ASP A 129 -6.72 2.44 2.02
N SER A 130 -6.93 2.07 0.75
CA SER A 130 -6.86 2.95 -0.43
C SER A 130 -7.89 2.55 -1.48
N CYS A 131 -8.19 3.44 -2.44
CA CYS A 131 -8.96 3.08 -3.62
C CYS A 131 -8.12 2.22 -4.57
N HIS A 132 -8.77 1.40 -5.40
CA HIS A 132 -8.14 0.49 -6.35
C HIS A 132 -7.18 -0.55 -5.71
N SER A 133 -7.49 -0.98 -4.50
CA SER A 133 -6.79 -2.11 -3.87
C SER A 133 -7.49 -3.46 -4.13
N GLY A 134 -8.55 -3.46 -4.91
CA GLY A 134 -9.39 -4.64 -5.15
C GLY A 134 -8.76 -5.71 -6.04
N GLY A 135 -7.80 -5.35 -6.90
CA GLY A 135 -6.99 -6.27 -7.70
C GLY A 135 -5.63 -6.55 -7.07
N ALA A 136 -5.21 -5.69 -6.15
CA ALA A 136 -3.93 -5.80 -5.50
C ALA A 136 -3.83 -7.13 -4.74
N LEU A 137 -3.00 -8.04 -5.24
CA LEU A 137 -2.67 -9.30 -4.57
C LEU A 137 -3.72 -10.43 -4.68
N ASP A 138 -4.53 -10.46 -5.72
CA ASP A 138 -5.59 -11.47 -5.95
C ASP A 138 -5.12 -12.94 -5.94
N GLN A 139 -3.82 -13.21 -5.98
CA GLN A 139 -3.25 -14.56 -5.99
C GLN A 139 -2.37 -14.88 -4.77
N ALA A 140 -2.67 -14.30 -3.61
CA ALA A 140 -1.94 -14.57 -2.39
C ALA A 140 -2.17 -16.00 -1.86
N ASN A 141 -1.32 -16.93 -2.21
CA ASN A 141 -1.40 -18.33 -1.72
C ASN A 141 -0.76 -18.55 -0.33
N GLN A 142 -0.06 -17.57 0.24
CA GLN A 142 0.73 -17.74 1.46
C GLN A 142 0.52 -16.68 2.56
N TYR A 143 -0.27 -15.63 2.32
CA TYR A 143 -0.53 -14.57 3.29
C TYR A 143 -2.00 -14.10 3.23
N GLN A 144 -2.47 -13.48 4.32
CA GLN A 144 -3.81 -12.93 4.38
C GLN A 144 -3.79 -11.47 3.93
N VAL A 145 -4.53 -11.17 2.87
CA VAL A 145 -4.77 -9.79 2.43
C VAL A 145 -6.13 -9.35 2.97
N VAL A 146 -6.12 -8.32 3.77
CA VAL A 146 -7.34 -7.65 4.22
C VAL A 146 -7.42 -6.31 3.48
N VAL A 147 -8.18 -6.29 2.40
CA VAL A 147 -8.51 -5.05 1.71
C VAL A 147 -9.66 -4.39 2.45
N ALA A 148 -9.38 -3.33 3.19
CA ALA A 148 -10.41 -2.52 3.79
C ALA A 148 -10.94 -1.52 2.74
N THR A 149 -11.75 -2.01 1.79
CA THR A 149 -12.59 -1.13 1.00
C THR A 149 -13.68 -0.60 1.92
N LYS A 150 -13.65 0.64 2.29
CA LYS A 150 -14.81 1.33 2.90
C LYS A 150 -15.90 1.48 1.83
N GLY A 151 -16.61 0.38 1.59
CA GLY A 151 -17.90 0.39 0.90
C GLY A 151 -18.98 0.88 1.85
N VAL A 152 -19.08 2.16 2.04
CA VAL A 152 -20.29 2.81 2.51
C VAL A 152 -20.65 3.82 1.43
N ASP A 153 -21.85 3.67 0.86
CA ASP A 153 -22.48 4.66 -0.01
C ASP A 153 -22.66 5.99 0.77
N LEU A 154 -21.57 6.74 0.92
CA LEU A 154 -21.61 8.13 1.28
C LEU A 154 -21.47 8.93 -0.01
N PRO A 155 -22.22 10.07 -0.13
CA PRO A 155 -22.06 10.93 -1.32
C PRO A 155 -20.59 11.32 -1.44
N VAL A 156 -19.98 10.87 -2.54
CA VAL A 156 -18.54 10.87 -2.77
C VAL A 156 -18.05 12.29 -2.99
N SER A 157 -17.57 12.91 -1.93
CA SER A 157 -16.58 13.96 -2.04
C SER A 157 -15.37 13.48 -1.21
N GLY A 158 -14.41 12.81 -1.85
CA GLY A 158 -13.15 12.43 -1.23
C GLY A 158 -12.80 10.96 -1.19
N GLY A 159 -12.98 10.22 -2.29
CA GLY A 159 -12.35 8.91 -2.43
C GLY A 159 -10.83 9.03 -2.35
N ARG A 160 -10.15 8.01 -1.79
CA ARG A 160 -8.68 7.94 -1.71
C ARG A 160 -8.04 7.59 -3.06
N TYR A 161 -8.63 8.05 -4.16
CA TYR A 161 -8.12 7.88 -5.52
C TYR A 161 -7.38 9.13 -5.98
N MET A 162 -6.15 8.95 -6.42
CA MET A 162 -5.37 10.02 -7.04
C MET A 162 -5.42 9.82 -8.57
N ALA A 163 -6.14 10.69 -9.26
CA ALA A 163 -6.23 10.64 -10.70
C ALA A 163 -4.87 10.89 -11.36
N PRO A 164 -4.44 10.02 -12.30
CA PRO A 164 -3.23 10.27 -13.07
C PRO A 164 -3.31 11.60 -13.84
N PRO A 165 -2.18 12.30 -14.03
CA PRO A 165 -2.12 13.46 -14.92
C PRO A 165 -2.54 13.09 -16.36
N PRO A 166 -3.02 14.05 -17.17
CA PRO A 166 -3.51 13.74 -18.52
C PRO A 166 -2.52 13.04 -19.44
N ASP A 167 -1.22 13.33 -19.30
CA ASP A 167 -0.16 12.68 -20.09
C ASP A 167 0.14 11.25 -19.65
N VAL A 168 -0.13 10.91 -18.41
CA VAL A 168 -0.09 9.53 -17.88
C VAL A 168 -1.36 8.81 -18.27
N GLN A 169 -2.52 9.45 -18.06
CA GLN A 169 -3.81 8.89 -18.41
C GLN A 169 -3.95 8.57 -19.92
N ALA A 170 -3.29 9.33 -20.78
CA ALA A 170 -3.26 9.07 -22.21
C ALA A 170 -2.46 7.81 -22.62
N ARG A 171 -1.75 7.17 -21.69
CA ARG A 171 -0.99 5.92 -21.89
C ARG A 171 -1.73 4.69 -21.36
N ILE A 172 -2.74 4.92 -20.56
CA ILE A 172 -3.72 3.93 -20.09
C ILE A 172 -4.77 3.73 -21.19
#